data_2d6f51c344ced1daeb1ccb722c7c9436
#
_entry.id   2d6f51c344ced1daeb1ccb722c7c9436
#
_cell.length_a   1.000
_cell.length_b   1.000
_cell.length_c   1.000
_cell.angle_alpha   90.00
_cell.angle_beta   90.00
_cell.angle_gamma   90.00
#
_symmetry.space_group_name_H-M   'P 1'
#
loop_
_entity.id
_entity.type
_entity.pdbx_description
1 polymer ?
#
loop_
_entity_poly.entity_id
_entity_poly.type
_entity_poly.pdbx_seq_one_letter_code
_entity_poly.pdbx_strand_id
1 'polypeptide(L)' 'MSAFTEEEIDTLIELWRDKLTIKEMAWTMKKKPTQVYYQLKKRSLVG' A
#
# COMPACT_ATOMS: atom_id res chain seq x y z
N MET A 1 -1.77 14.30 -7.68
CA MET A 1 -1.69 12.96 -8.23
C MET A 1 -0.78 12.10 -7.40
N SER A 2 -1.30 11.09 -6.78
CA SER A 2 -0.49 10.23 -5.95
C SER A 2 -0.04 9.04 -6.77
N ALA A 3 1.08 9.17 -7.37
CA ALA A 3 1.63 8.05 -8.09
C ALA A 3 2.53 7.29 -7.14
N PHE A 4 2.33 6.00 -7.05
CA PHE A 4 3.29 5.13 -6.37
C PHE A 4 4.35 4.77 -7.39
N THR A 5 5.61 4.91 -6.99
CA THR A 5 6.72 4.46 -7.82
C THR A 5 6.82 2.95 -7.73
N GLU A 6 7.61 2.35 -8.61
CA GLU A 6 7.81 0.90 -8.56
C GLU A 6 8.42 0.48 -7.22
N GLU A 7 9.36 1.27 -6.71
CA GLU A 7 9.95 0.99 -5.41
C GLU A 7 8.91 1.04 -4.31
N GLU A 8 8.01 2.01 -4.37
CA GLU A 8 6.95 2.12 -3.38
C GLU A 8 5.99 0.95 -3.48
N ILE A 9 5.69 0.49 -4.68
CA ILE A 9 4.84 -0.68 -4.86
C ILE A 9 5.49 -1.92 -4.26
N ASP A 10 6.79 -2.09 -4.48
CA ASP A 10 7.51 -3.23 -3.90
C ASP A 10 7.46 -3.18 -2.38
N THR A 11 7.66 -2.01 -1.80
CA THR A 11 7.58 -1.82 -0.35
C THR A 11 6.17 -2.13 0.14
N LEU A 12 5.17 -1.65 -0.57
CA LEU A 12 3.78 -1.88 -0.21
C LEU A 12 3.48 -3.38 -0.14
N ILE A 13 3.92 -4.12 -1.13
CA ILE A 13 3.69 -5.56 -1.18
C ILE A 13 4.40 -6.27 -0.04
N GLU A 14 5.62 -5.86 0.28
CA GLU A 14 6.35 -6.44 1.40
C GLU A 14 5.62 -6.21 2.71
N LEU A 15 5.17 -4.99 2.95
CA LEU A 15 4.43 -4.67 4.16
C LEU A 15 3.12 -5.45 4.23
N TRP A 16 2.46 -5.61 3.10
CA TRP A 16 1.23 -6.39 3.04
C TRP A 16 1.50 -7.86 3.39
N ARG A 17 2.60 -8.41 2.90
CA ARG A 17 2.99 -9.79 3.21
C ARG A 17 3.30 -9.97 4.69
N ASP A 18 3.83 -8.92 5.31
CA ASP A 18 4.13 -8.93 6.75
C ASP A 18 2.88 -8.73 7.58
N LYS A 19 1.72 -8.70 6.92
CA LYS A 19 0.41 -8.60 7.57
C LYS A 19 0.18 -7.31 8.31
N LEU A 20 0.80 -6.22 7.87
CA LEU A 20 0.49 -4.92 8.41
C LEU A 20 -0.91 -4.51 7.97
N THR A 21 -1.58 -3.73 8.82
CA THR A 21 -2.86 -3.16 8.45
C THR A 21 -2.65 -2.05 7.42
N ILE A 22 -3.72 -1.70 6.73
CA ILE A 22 -3.68 -0.62 5.75
C ILE A 22 -3.21 0.68 6.41
N LYS A 23 -3.70 0.93 7.63
CA LYS A 23 -3.33 2.12 8.38
C LYS A 23 -1.84 2.13 8.68
N GLU A 24 -1.30 0.98 9.09
CA GLU A 24 0.13 0.86 9.38
C GLU A 24 0.97 1.04 8.13
N MET A 25 0.54 0.46 7.03
CA MET A 25 1.25 0.63 5.76
C MET A 25 1.27 2.08 5.33
N ALA A 26 0.11 2.75 5.44
CA ALA A 26 0.01 4.16 5.07
C ALA A 26 0.93 5.01 5.92
N TRP A 27 0.95 4.75 7.21
CA TRP A 27 1.83 5.47 8.13
C TRP A 27 3.29 5.27 7.74
N THR A 28 3.68 4.01 7.54
CA THR A 28 5.06 3.66 7.23
C THR A 28 5.52 4.30 5.93
N MET A 29 4.64 4.35 4.95
CA MET A 29 4.97 4.88 3.63
C MET A 29 4.66 6.36 3.50
N LYS A 30 4.10 6.98 4.52
CA LYS A 30 3.69 8.38 4.51
C LYS A 30 2.69 8.66 3.39
N LYS A 31 1.77 7.73 3.23
CA LYS A 31 0.67 7.84 2.27
C LYS A 31 -0.65 7.85 3.02
N LYS A 32 -1.72 8.19 2.31
CA LYS A 32 -3.06 8.14 2.91
C LYS A 32 -3.58 6.70 2.85
N PRO A 33 -4.35 6.26 3.87
CA PRO A 33 -4.91 4.91 3.86
C PRO A 33 -5.72 4.60 2.59
N THR A 34 -6.47 5.58 2.09
CA THR A 34 -7.25 5.40 0.87
C THR A 34 -6.36 5.11 -0.33
N GLN A 35 -5.20 5.74 -0.40
CA GLN A 35 -4.27 5.50 -1.48
C GLN A 35 -3.68 4.10 -1.41
N VAL A 36 -3.33 3.67 -0.21
CA VAL A 36 -2.79 2.32 0.00
C VAL A 36 -3.85 1.29 -0.37
N TYR A 37 -5.07 1.48 0.12
CA TYR A 37 -6.16 0.56 -0.19
C TYR A 37 -6.41 0.47 -1.69
N TYR A 38 -6.41 1.60 -2.36
CA TYR A 38 -6.62 1.64 -3.80
C TYR A 38 -5.56 0.83 -4.55
N GLN A 39 -4.31 0.97 -4.16
CA GLN A 39 -3.24 0.21 -4.81
C GLN A 39 -3.39 -1.29 -4.57
N LEU A 40 -3.74 -1.68 -3.36
CA LEU A 40 -3.96 -3.09 -3.04
C LEU A 40 -5.13 -3.66 -3.83
N LYS A 41 -6.20 -2.91 -3.92
CA LYS A 41 -7.39 -3.32 -4.64
C LYS A 41 -7.10 -3.46 -6.13
N LYS A 42 -6.34 -2.52 -6.68
CA LYS A 42 -5.97 -2.52 -8.09
C LYS A 42 -5.19 -3.78 -8.44
N ARG A 43 -4.45 -4.31 -7.49
CA ARG A 43 -3.65 -5.52 -7.68
C ARG A 43 -4.34 -6.78 -7.20
N SER A 44 -5.61 -6.68 -6.85
CA SER A 44 -6.42 -7.81 -6.37
C SER A 44 -5.86 -8.45 -5.10
N LEU A 45 -5.16 -7.68 -4.29
CA LEU A 45 -4.64 -8.18 -3.01
C LEU A 45 -5.68 -8.05 -1.91
N VAL A 46 -6.63 -7.14 -2.06
CA VAL A 46 -7.77 -7.02 -1.15
C VAL A 46 -9.02 -6.95 -2.00
N GLY A 47 -10.09 -7.30 -1.41
CA GLY A 47 -11.23 -7.39 -2.15
C GLY A 47 -12.45 -7.05 -2.02
#